data_a2722523b22f6e61072623d50bfe7d2b
#
_entry.id   a2722523b22f6e61072623d50bfe7d2b
#
_cell.length_a   1.000
_cell.length_b   1.000
_cell.length_c   1.000
_cell.angle_alpha   90.00
_cell.angle_beta   90.00
_cell.angle_gamma   90.00
#
_symmetry.space_group_name_H-M   'P 1'
#
loop_
_entity.id
_entity.type
_entity.pdbx_description
1 polymer ?
#
loop_
_entity_poly.entity_id
_entity_poly.type
_entity_poly.pdbx_seq_one_letter_code
_entity_poly.pdbx_strand_id
1 'polypeptide(L)'
;SFKKKYSMLPLDFKSGFVFSKYKEKMQTPFERLFEIFKELITHTSGDFDEAIDWLRELDVEYKLTDEDYTIDDFIEDLLKKSFVQPKTGTGGKGDGMQLTAKTEKLLREHALKQIFGKLKRSGSGDHKTKKQGQGEDGSGELKAYQFGDGLEKIDVTQSIKNAQIRSVGEDFSLQHEDLVVEDSMHKTQMSTVLMIDISHSMILYGEDRITPAKKVAMALAELITTRYPKDTLDILVFGNDATPIALKDIPYLEVGPYHTNTVAGLELAMDLLRRKKNTNKQIFMI
;
A
#
# COMPACT_ATOMS: atom_id res chain seq x y z
N SER A 1 7.07 -3.87 45.42
CA SER A 1 5.77 -3.46 45.95
C SER A 1 4.90 -2.75 44.92
N PHE A 2 4.56 -3.42 43.81
CA PHE A 2 3.66 -2.88 42.78
C PHE A 2 2.49 -3.85 42.47
N LYS A 3 2.04 -4.57 43.46
CA LYS A 3 0.85 -5.41 43.41
C LYS A 3 -0.22 -4.90 44.35
N LYS A 4 -0.98 -3.87 43.94
CA LYS A 4 -2.34 -3.58 44.48
C LYS A 4 -2.84 -2.25 43.90
N LYS A 5 -3.50 -2.28 42.76
CA LYS A 5 -4.53 -1.26 42.47
C LYS A 5 -5.26 -1.59 41.15
N TYR A 6 -6.07 -2.65 41.15
CA TYR A 6 -7.24 -2.73 40.28
C TYR A 6 -8.20 -3.71 40.92
N SER A 7 -9.01 -3.20 41.83
CA SER A 7 -10.19 -3.92 42.33
C SER A 7 -11.21 -4.06 41.19
N MET A 8 -11.68 -5.27 41.01
CA MET A 8 -12.79 -5.62 40.13
C MET A 8 -14.00 -4.75 40.46
N LEU A 9 -14.44 -3.95 39.50
CA LEU A 9 -15.79 -3.42 39.49
C LEU A 9 -16.73 -4.55 39.01
N PRO A 10 -17.86 -4.79 39.65
CA PRO A 10 -18.83 -5.77 39.18
C PRO A 10 -19.46 -5.26 37.87
N LEU A 11 -19.26 -5.99 36.78
CA LEU A 11 -19.83 -5.71 35.48
C LEU A 11 -21.30 -6.18 35.47
N ASP A 12 -22.20 -5.25 35.24
CA ASP A 12 -23.62 -5.54 35.05
C ASP A 12 -23.87 -6.14 33.65
N PHE A 13 -24.26 -7.40 33.62
CA PHE A 13 -24.36 -8.24 32.42
C PHE A 13 -25.55 -7.91 31.48
N LYS A 14 -26.19 -6.78 31.63
CA LYS A 14 -27.41 -6.47 30.84
C LYS A 14 -27.17 -5.78 29.50
N SER A 15 -25.94 -5.45 29.12
CA SER A 15 -25.65 -4.68 27.91
C SER A 15 -25.09 -5.45 26.71
N GLY A 16 -24.92 -6.76 26.80
CA GLY A 16 -24.46 -7.57 25.66
C GLY A 16 -23.01 -7.32 25.19
N PHE A 17 -22.23 -6.49 25.90
CA PHE A 17 -20.84 -6.22 25.58
C PHE A 17 -19.91 -7.07 26.45
N VAL A 18 -19.07 -7.88 25.81
CA VAL A 18 -17.99 -8.63 26.49
C VAL A 18 -16.68 -7.83 26.36
N PHE A 19 -16.25 -7.23 27.46
CA PHE A 19 -14.92 -6.64 27.51
C PHE A 19 -13.89 -7.73 27.80
N SER A 20 -13.10 -8.12 26.80
CA SER A 20 -11.92 -8.92 27.04
C SER A 20 -10.75 -8.02 27.41
N LYS A 21 -9.99 -8.39 28.46
CA LYS A 21 -8.72 -7.73 28.78
C LYS A 21 -7.82 -7.79 27.54
N TYR A 22 -7.42 -6.63 27.01
CA TYR A 22 -6.41 -6.59 25.97
C TYR A 22 -5.12 -7.23 26.54
N LYS A 23 -4.82 -8.45 26.09
CA LYS A 23 -3.50 -9.05 26.31
C LYS A 23 -2.57 -8.40 25.29
N GLU A 24 -1.64 -7.59 25.72
CA GLU A 24 -0.48 -7.25 24.89
C GLU A 24 0.07 -8.58 24.36
N LYS A 25 0.06 -8.73 23.04
CA LYS A 25 0.62 -9.91 22.40
C LYS A 25 2.13 -9.82 22.66
N MET A 26 2.61 -10.63 23.61
CA MET A 26 4.05 -10.71 23.84
C MET A 26 4.68 -11.14 22.50
N GLN A 27 5.50 -10.24 21.93
CA GLN A 27 6.24 -10.56 20.72
C GLN A 27 7.22 -11.69 21.03
N THR A 28 7.26 -12.70 20.19
CA THR A 28 8.29 -13.74 20.28
C THR A 28 9.68 -13.11 20.04
N PRO A 29 10.77 -13.72 20.54
CA PRO A 29 12.11 -13.26 20.24
C PRO A 29 12.33 -13.09 18.72
N PHE A 30 11.84 -14.05 17.93
CA PHE A 30 11.85 -13.96 16.46
C PHE A 30 11.12 -12.70 15.94
N GLU A 31 9.90 -12.42 16.41
CA GLU A 31 9.14 -11.25 15.94
C GLU A 31 9.86 -9.94 16.23
N ARG A 32 10.49 -9.81 17.39
CA ARG A 32 11.30 -8.62 17.76
C ARG A 32 12.48 -8.42 16.84
N LEU A 33 13.30 -9.46 16.66
CA LEU A 33 14.46 -9.40 15.77
C LEU A 33 14.05 -9.18 14.32
N PHE A 34 12.93 -9.77 13.88
CA PHE A 34 12.43 -9.61 12.54
C PHE A 34 11.93 -8.18 12.23
N GLU A 35 11.36 -7.48 13.23
CA GLU A 35 11.02 -6.05 13.07
C GLU A 35 12.29 -5.21 12.83
N ILE A 36 13.36 -5.43 13.61
CA ILE A 36 14.65 -4.75 13.45
C ILE A 36 15.28 -5.12 12.11
N PHE A 37 15.31 -6.41 11.77
CA PHE A 37 15.86 -6.92 10.51
C PHE A 37 15.22 -6.26 9.29
N LYS A 38 13.90 -6.03 9.27
CA LYS A 38 13.22 -5.34 8.17
C LYS A 38 13.73 -3.91 7.97
N GLU A 39 14.04 -3.21 9.06
CA GLU A 39 14.64 -1.89 8.99
C GLU A 39 16.07 -1.96 8.42
N LEU A 40 16.90 -2.83 8.97
CA LEU A 40 18.29 -2.98 8.55
C LEU A 40 18.39 -3.37 7.08
N ILE A 41 17.62 -4.36 6.62
CA ILE A 41 17.63 -4.81 5.23
C ILE A 41 17.20 -3.72 4.24
N THR A 42 16.36 -2.78 4.67
CA THR A 42 15.99 -1.62 3.86
C THR A 42 17.14 -0.61 3.78
N HIS A 43 17.90 -0.44 4.85
CA HIS A 43 19.09 0.43 4.89
C HIS A 43 20.23 -0.14 4.06
N THR A 44 20.50 -1.44 4.16
CA THR A 44 21.59 -2.13 3.43
C THR A 44 21.20 -2.47 1.97
N SER A 45 20.13 -1.87 1.44
CA SER A 45 19.67 -2.11 0.06
C SER A 45 19.48 -3.59 -0.29
N GLY A 46 19.02 -4.37 0.68
CA GLY A 46 18.76 -5.80 0.50
C GLY A 46 19.99 -6.69 0.67
N ASP A 47 21.12 -6.15 1.10
CA ASP A 47 22.28 -6.95 1.46
C ASP A 47 22.03 -7.66 2.79
N PHE A 48 21.90 -8.99 2.70
CA PHE A 48 21.60 -9.81 3.87
C PHE A 48 22.77 -9.89 4.84
N ASP A 49 23.97 -10.06 4.32
CA ASP A 49 25.18 -10.28 5.15
C ASP A 49 25.48 -9.00 5.93
N GLU A 50 25.45 -7.84 5.27
CA GLU A 50 25.60 -6.54 5.93
C GLU A 50 24.49 -6.28 6.97
N ALA A 51 23.24 -6.62 6.66
CA ALA A 51 22.14 -6.45 7.61
C ALA A 51 22.29 -7.33 8.87
N ILE A 52 22.83 -8.55 8.72
CA ILE A 52 23.12 -9.44 9.85
C ILE A 52 24.31 -8.94 10.66
N ASP A 53 25.34 -8.41 10.03
CA ASP A 53 26.50 -7.83 10.75
C ASP A 53 26.06 -6.63 11.60
N TRP A 54 25.23 -5.74 11.04
CA TRP A 54 24.64 -4.64 11.83
C TRP A 54 23.74 -5.14 12.95
N LEU A 55 22.98 -6.22 12.72
CA LEU A 55 22.15 -6.81 13.77
C LEU A 55 22.99 -7.38 14.91
N ARG A 56 24.16 -7.98 14.61
CA ARG A 56 25.11 -8.46 15.62
C ARG A 56 25.74 -7.32 16.41
N GLU A 57 26.09 -6.21 15.77
CA GLU A 57 26.58 -5.02 16.45
C GLU A 57 25.53 -4.44 17.41
N LEU A 58 24.28 -4.34 16.96
CA LEU A 58 23.17 -3.90 17.81
C LEU A 58 22.90 -4.86 18.97
N ASP A 59 23.07 -6.16 18.77
CA ASP A 59 22.91 -7.13 19.85
C ASP A 59 23.94 -6.98 20.95
N VAL A 60 25.21 -6.71 20.60
CA VAL A 60 26.28 -6.42 21.56
C VAL A 60 25.94 -5.20 22.42
N GLU A 61 25.38 -4.15 21.81
CA GLU A 61 25.07 -2.88 22.49
C GLU A 61 23.77 -2.96 23.31
N TYR A 62 22.71 -3.51 22.73
CA TYR A 62 21.33 -3.44 23.28
C TYR A 62 20.85 -4.76 23.88
N LYS A 63 21.62 -5.85 23.78
CA LYS A 63 21.28 -7.19 24.29
C LYS A 63 19.89 -7.62 23.78
N LEU A 64 19.76 -7.68 22.46
CA LEU A 64 18.51 -8.02 21.78
C LEU A 64 18.17 -9.50 21.89
N THR A 65 19.22 -10.35 22.05
CA THR A 65 19.14 -11.80 22.21
C THR A 65 19.41 -12.22 23.66
N ASP A 66 19.14 -13.47 23.97
CA ASP A 66 19.39 -14.12 25.25
C ASP A 66 20.05 -15.49 25.01
N GLU A 67 20.33 -16.24 26.10
CA GLU A 67 20.94 -17.58 26.02
C GLU A 67 20.03 -18.62 25.34
N ASP A 68 18.72 -18.40 25.36
CA ASP A 68 17.71 -19.31 24.79
C ASP A 68 17.45 -19.05 23.30
N TYR A 69 17.77 -17.86 22.78
CA TYR A 69 17.52 -17.50 21.39
C TYR A 69 18.57 -16.52 20.87
N THR A 70 19.45 -17.02 20.03
CA THR A 70 20.61 -16.29 19.48
C THR A 70 20.33 -15.73 18.07
N ILE A 71 21.26 -14.92 17.53
CA ILE A 71 21.17 -14.46 16.13
C ILE A 71 21.29 -15.61 15.14
N ASP A 72 22.08 -16.63 15.48
CA ASP A 72 22.21 -17.81 14.61
C ASP A 72 20.90 -18.62 14.56
N ASP A 73 20.17 -18.74 15.68
CA ASP A 73 18.82 -19.32 15.72
C ASP A 73 17.84 -18.47 14.88
N PHE A 74 17.99 -17.15 14.92
CA PHE A 74 17.20 -16.25 14.09
C PHE A 74 17.45 -16.48 12.59
N ILE A 75 18.71 -16.63 12.17
CA ILE A 75 19.07 -16.94 10.78
C ILE A 75 18.48 -18.27 10.34
N GLU A 76 18.59 -19.32 11.19
CA GLU A 76 17.96 -20.60 10.89
C GLU A 76 16.44 -20.49 10.75
N ASP A 77 15.80 -19.71 11.60
CA ASP A 77 14.36 -19.45 11.55
C ASP A 77 13.95 -18.70 10.28
N LEU A 78 14.77 -17.74 9.82
CA LEU A 78 14.55 -17.05 8.55
C LEU A 78 14.56 -18.02 7.37
N LEU A 79 15.49 -18.98 7.37
CA LEU A 79 15.55 -20.04 6.35
C LEU A 79 14.37 -21.01 6.45
N LYS A 80 14.09 -21.52 7.64
CA LYS A 80 12.98 -22.47 7.91
C LYS A 80 11.63 -21.88 7.50
N LYS A 81 11.43 -20.59 7.76
CA LYS A 81 10.20 -19.87 7.44
C LYS A 81 10.18 -19.33 6.00
N SER A 82 11.21 -19.61 5.22
CA SER A 82 11.38 -19.17 3.81
C SER A 82 11.30 -17.65 3.66
N PHE A 83 11.92 -16.90 4.54
CA PHE A 83 12.10 -15.46 4.40
C PHE A 83 13.34 -15.12 3.57
N VAL A 84 14.36 -15.97 3.66
CA VAL A 84 15.57 -15.88 2.87
C VAL A 84 15.86 -17.22 2.20
N GLN A 85 16.65 -17.20 1.15
CA GLN A 85 17.10 -18.40 0.42
C GLN A 85 18.53 -18.18 -0.07
N PRO A 86 19.32 -19.26 -0.28
CA PRO A 86 20.64 -19.13 -0.87
C PRO A 86 20.57 -18.53 -2.28
N LYS A 87 21.52 -17.66 -2.64
CA LYS A 87 21.65 -17.16 -4.02
C LYS A 87 21.97 -18.32 -4.95
N THR A 88 21.10 -18.62 -5.90
CA THR A 88 21.36 -19.59 -6.99
C THR A 88 22.07 -18.86 -8.12
N GLY A 89 23.40 -18.85 -8.12
CA GLY A 89 24.21 -18.32 -9.24
C GLY A 89 24.44 -19.38 -10.30
N THR A 90 24.27 -19.01 -11.57
CA THR A 90 24.72 -19.80 -12.73
C THR A 90 26.26 -19.77 -12.78
N GLY A 91 26.91 -20.79 -12.18
CA GLY A 91 28.36 -20.93 -12.36
C GLY A 91 29.22 -20.94 -11.11
N GLY A 92 28.75 -21.50 -10.02
CA GLY A 92 29.55 -21.66 -8.80
C GLY A 92 28.73 -21.30 -7.56
N LYS A 93 28.99 -21.95 -6.44
CA LYS A 93 28.36 -21.62 -5.15
C LYS A 93 28.47 -20.11 -4.91
N GLY A 94 27.42 -19.37 -5.18
CA GLY A 94 27.29 -18.00 -4.74
C GLY A 94 27.19 -18.02 -3.22
N ASP A 95 28.25 -17.59 -2.56
CA ASP A 95 28.29 -17.41 -1.11
C ASP A 95 27.42 -16.20 -0.79
N GLY A 96 26.20 -16.42 -0.30
CA GLY A 96 25.29 -15.34 0.10
C GLY A 96 23.84 -15.75 0.12
N MET A 97 23.05 -15.00 0.87
CA MET A 97 21.60 -15.14 0.97
C MET A 97 20.88 -14.05 0.16
N GLN A 98 19.68 -14.35 -0.27
CA GLN A 98 18.79 -13.37 -0.91
C GLN A 98 17.39 -13.42 -0.29
N LEU A 99 16.70 -12.30 -0.33
CA LEU A 99 15.32 -12.21 0.15
C LEU A 99 14.39 -13.00 -0.77
N THR A 100 13.35 -13.56 -0.18
CA THR A 100 12.27 -14.17 -0.98
C THR A 100 11.18 -13.15 -1.31
N ALA A 101 10.36 -13.42 -2.32
CA ALA A 101 9.19 -12.61 -2.65
C ALA A 101 8.24 -12.40 -1.45
N LYS A 102 8.21 -13.36 -0.51
CA LYS A 102 7.48 -13.26 0.75
C LYS A 102 8.02 -12.13 1.61
N THR A 103 9.33 -12.04 1.76
CA THR A 103 9.98 -10.98 2.55
C THR A 103 9.83 -9.63 1.88
N GLU A 104 10.03 -9.53 0.57
CA GLU A 104 9.80 -8.29 -0.18
C GLU A 104 8.37 -7.75 0.00
N LYS A 105 7.37 -8.63 -0.01
CA LYS A 105 5.99 -8.25 0.29
C LYS A 105 5.84 -7.73 1.72
N LEU A 106 6.44 -8.41 2.71
CA LEU A 106 6.39 -7.97 4.11
C LEU A 106 7.10 -6.63 4.34
N LEU A 107 8.19 -6.35 3.60
CA LEU A 107 8.85 -5.04 3.66
C LEU A 107 7.91 -3.93 3.17
N ARG A 108 7.18 -4.14 2.07
CA ARG A 108 6.20 -3.17 1.56
C ARG A 108 5.03 -2.98 2.53
N GLU A 109 4.48 -4.06 3.08
CA GLU A 109 3.42 -4.01 4.10
C GLU A 109 3.88 -3.29 5.37
N HIS A 110 5.14 -3.51 5.77
CA HIS A 110 5.75 -2.83 6.91
C HIS A 110 5.90 -1.32 6.64
N ALA A 111 6.44 -0.94 5.48
CA ALA A 111 6.55 0.45 5.06
C ALA A 111 5.17 1.13 4.98
N LEU A 112 4.16 0.45 4.42
CA LEU A 112 2.77 0.94 4.40
C LEU A 112 2.25 1.24 5.81
N LYS A 113 2.49 0.33 6.74
CA LYS A 113 2.06 0.48 8.14
C LYS A 113 2.79 1.63 8.84
N GLN A 114 4.08 1.81 8.59
CA GLN A 114 4.88 2.90 9.16
C GLN A 114 4.43 4.27 8.65
N ILE A 115 4.28 4.42 7.33
CA ILE A 115 4.01 5.71 6.69
C ILE A 115 2.54 6.13 6.88
N PHE A 116 1.60 5.22 6.64
CA PHE A 116 0.16 5.51 6.66
C PHE A 116 -0.56 5.02 7.92
N GLY A 117 0.15 4.37 8.84
CA GLY A 117 -0.43 3.80 10.05
C GLY A 117 -1.37 2.62 9.78
N LYS A 118 -2.25 2.33 10.73
CA LYS A 118 -3.29 1.31 10.55
C LYS A 118 -4.40 1.86 9.67
N LEU A 119 -4.27 1.71 8.37
CA LEU A 119 -5.38 1.98 7.46
C LEU A 119 -6.57 1.07 7.83
N LYS A 120 -7.70 1.68 8.21
CA LYS A 120 -8.93 0.90 8.38
C LYS A 120 -9.23 0.21 7.06
N ARG A 121 -9.52 -1.10 7.10
CA ARG A 121 -10.05 -1.85 5.95
C ARG A 121 -11.41 -1.23 5.58
N SER A 122 -11.42 -0.24 4.73
CA SER A 122 -12.59 0.10 3.93
C SER A 122 -12.53 -0.73 2.65
N GLY A 123 -13.65 -1.07 2.05
CA GLY A 123 -13.69 -1.83 0.80
C GLY A 123 -12.77 -1.28 -0.28
N SER A 124 -12.67 -1.96 -1.42
CA SER A 124 -11.89 -1.52 -2.58
C SER A 124 -12.05 -0.01 -2.79
N GLY A 125 -10.96 0.74 -2.78
CA GLY A 125 -10.98 2.19 -2.99
C GLY A 125 -11.35 2.50 -4.43
N ASP A 126 -12.30 3.40 -4.62
CA ASP A 126 -12.69 3.91 -5.93
C ASP A 126 -12.47 5.42 -5.96
N HIS A 127 -11.90 5.92 -7.06
CA HIS A 127 -11.77 7.36 -7.26
C HIS A 127 -13.11 7.93 -7.70
N LYS A 128 -13.76 8.67 -6.79
CA LYS A 128 -15.01 9.37 -7.10
C LYS A 128 -14.70 10.61 -7.94
N THR A 129 -15.25 10.73 -9.13
CA THR A 129 -15.17 11.96 -9.94
C THR A 129 -16.53 12.61 -10.06
N LYS A 130 -16.53 13.95 -10.07
CA LYS A 130 -17.74 14.76 -10.30
C LYS A 130 -18.13 14.88 -11.77
N LYS A 131 -17.31 14.30 -12.69
CA LYS A 131 -17.58 14.39 -14.13
C LYS A 131 -18.33 13.15 -14.60
N GLN A 132 -19.42 13.33 -15.35
CA GLN A 132 -20.14 12.28 -16.04
C GLN A 132 -19.26 11.64 -17.12
N GLY A 133 -19.17 10.31 -17.14
CA GLY A 133 -18.50 9.51 -18.14
C GLY A 133 -19.19 8.15 -18.24
N GLN A 134 -18.90 7.32 -19.22
CA GLN A 134 -19.54 6.02 -19.46
C GLN A 134 -18.89 4.92 -18.61
N GLY A 135 -19.43 4.59 -17.44
CA GLY A 135 -19.03 3.46 -16.60
C GLY A 135 -20.23 2.61 -16.17
N GLU A 136 -20.07 1.30 -16.15
CA GLU A 136 -21.17 0.31 -16.06
C GLU A 136 -21.56 -0.13 -14.64
N ASP A 137 -20.97 0.40 -13.58
CA ASP A 137 -21.34 -0.02 -12.21
C ASP A 137 -22.27 1.02 -11.56
N GLY A 138 -23.52 0.66 -11.33
CA GLY A 138 -24.48 1.45 -10.57
C GLY A 138 -24.00 1.67 -9.13
N SER A 139 -24.11 2.89 -8.63
CA SER A 139 -23.75 3.22 -7.23
C SER A 139 -24.80 2.76 -6.23
N GLY A 140 -25.97 2.33 -6.72
CA GLY A 140 -27.16 2.09 -5.91
C GLY A 140 -27.79 3.39 -5.34
N GLU A 141 -27.22 4.56 -5.62
CA GLU A 141 -27.82 5.86 -5.31
C GLU A 141 -28.73 6.27 -6.48
N LEU A 142 -29.91 6.76 -6.15
CA LEU A 142 -30.90 7.23 -7.11
C LEU A 142 -30.86 8.76 -7.18
N LYS A 143 -30.90 9.30 -8.41
CA LYS A 143 -31.05 10.75 -8.65
C LYS A 143 -32.23 11.03 -9.54
N ALA A 144 -32.79 12.24 -9.47
CA ALA A 144 -33.83 12.69 -10.40
C ALA A 144 -33.28 12.67 -11.84
N TYR A 145 -34.07 12.16 -12.77
CA TYR A 145 -33.72 12.13 -14.19
C TYR A 145 -33.48 13.55 -14.72
N GLN A 146 -32.42 13.70 -15.48
CA GLN A 146 -32.07 14.92 -16.20
C GLN A 146 -31.98 14.64 -17.69
N PHE A 147 -32.31 15.63 -18.51
CA PHE A 147 -32.20 15.49 -19.96
C PHE A 147 -30.75 15.19 -20.37
N GLY A 148 -30.58 14.03 -21.02
CA GLY A 148 -29.26 13.51 -21.39
C GLY A 148 -28.84 12.27 -20.59
N ASP A 149 -29.53 11.90 -19.51
CA ASP A 149 -29.31 10.61 -18.83
C ASP A 149 -29.84 9.47 -19.72
N GLY A 150 -29.14 8.33 -19.71
CA GLY A 150 -29.52 7.16 -20.48
C GLY A 150 -30.84 6.56 -20.00
N LEU A 151 -31.78 6.32 -20.91
CA LEU A 151 -33.10 5.75 -20.57
C LEU A 151 -32.97 4.33 -19.99
N GLU A 152 -31.92 3.61 -20.31
CA GLU A 152 -31.60 2.28 -19.77
C GLU A 152 -31.30 2.27 -18.28
N LYS A 153 -31.01 3.45 -17.70
CA LYS A 153 -30.67 3.62 -16.28
C LYS A 153 -31.88 4.04 -15.43
N ILE A 154 -33.04 4.17 -16.02
CA ILE A 154 -34.25 4.56 -15.28
C ILE A 154 -34.66 3.41 -14.36
N ASP A 155 -34.73 3.70 -13.03
CA ASP A 155 -35.40 2.81 -12.08
C ASP A 155 -36.91 2.96 -12.22
N VAL A 156 -37.49 2.05 -13.01
CA VAL A 156 -38.93 2.03 -13.29
C VAL A 156 -39.74 1.83 -12.02
N THR A 157 -39.26 1.03 -11.08
CA THR A 157 -39.97 0.71 -9.84
C THR A 157 -40.09 1.96 -8.96
N GLN A 158 -39.02 2.68 -8.76
CA GLN A 158 -39.03 3.89 -7.95
C GLN A 158 -39.75 5.04 -8.67
N SER A 159 -39.62 5.15 -9.99
CA SER A 159 -40.36 6.16 -10.78
C SER A 159 -41.86 5.95 -10.71
N ILE A 160 -42.36 4.71 -10.82
CA ILE A 160 -43.79 4.40 -10.63
C ILE A 160 -44.26 4.73 -9.21
N LYS A 161 -43.45 4.41 -8.20
CA LYS A 161 -43.73 4.79 -6.81
C LYS A 161 -43.92 6.30 -6.65
N ASN A 162 -43.02 7.08 -7.21
CA ASN A 162 -43.07 8.54 -7.16
C ASN A 162 -44.35 9.05 -7.83
N ALA A 163 -44.70 8.53 -9.03
CA ALA A 163 -45.94 8.86 -9.72
C ALA A 163 -47.20 8.50 -8.90
N GLN A 164 -47.20 7.33 -8.23
CA GLN A 164 -48.31 6.94 -7.35
C GLN A 164 -48.46 7.87 -6.15
N ILE A 165 -47.34 8.28 -5.55
CA ILE A 165 -47.38 9.22 -4.41
C ILE A 165 -47.89 10.58 -4.84
N ARG A 166 -47.53 11.06 -6.03
CA ARG A 166 -47.97 12.35 -6.57
C ARG A 166 -49.43 12.31 -6.98
N SER A 167 -49.88 11.22 -7.62
CA SER A 167 -51.24 11.09 -8.18
C SER A 167 -52.29 10.55 -7.21
N VAL A 168 -52.08 10.66 -5.90
CA VAL A 168 -53.06 10.23 -4.90
C VAL A 168 -54.36 11.01 -5.07
N GLY A 169 -55.44 10.32 -5.54
CA GLY A 169 -56.74 10.90 -5.77
C GLY A 169 -57.00 11.41 -7.20
N GLU A 170 -56.06 11.24 -8.12
CA GLU A 170 -56.15 11.59 -9.54
C GLU A 170 -55.85 10.36 -10.42
N ASP A 171 -56.15 10.48 -11.74
CA ASP A 171 -55.77 9.44 -12.69
C ASP A 171 -54.25 9.27 -12.75
N PHE A 172 -53.79 8.02 -12.71
CA PHE A 172 -52.35 7.71 -12.76
C PHE A 172 -51.73 8.21 -14.07
N SER A 173 -50.70 9.05 -13.94
CA SER A 173 -49.86 9.49 -15.05
C SER A 173 -48.43 9.60 -14.62
N LEU A 174 -47.51 9.08 -15.46
CA LEU A 174 -46.07 9.20 -15.23
C LEU A 174 -45.57 10.52 -15.83
N GLN A 175 -45.00 11.40 -15.01
CA GLN A 175 -44.43 12.67 -15.46
C GLN A 175 -42.90 12.63 -15.40
N HIS A 176 -42.27 13.56 -16.08
CA HIS A 176 -40.80 13.68 -16.12
C HIS A 176 -40.17 13.81 -14.71
N GLU A 177 -40.86 14.48 -13.82
CA GLU A 177 -40.45 14.73 -12.43
C GLU A 177 -40.46 13.46 -11.56
N ASP A 178 -41.23 12.44 -11.96
CA ASP A 178 -41.29 11.15 -11.25
C ASP A 178 -40.14 10.23 -11.61
N LEU A 179 -39.43 10.51 -12.73
CA LEU A 179 -38.37 9.66 -13.24
C LEU A 179 -37.14 9.76 -12.37
N VAL A 180 -36.62 8.59 -12.00
CA VAL A 180 -35.41 8.43 -11.20
C VAL A 180 -34.48 7.51 -11.95
N VAL A 181 -33.20 7.87 -12.00
CA VAL A 181 -32.17 7.07 -12.62
C VAL A 181 -31.14 6.62 -11.57
N GLU A 182 -30.60 5.45 -11.78
CA GLU A 182 -29.43 5.03 -11.00
C GLU A 182 -28.26 5.96 -11.30
N ASP A 183 -27.73 6.60 -10.27
CA ASP A 183 -26.51 7.40 -10.40
C ASP A 183 -25.33 6.46 -10.62
N SER A 184 -24.80 6.47 -11.83
CA SER A 184 -23.56 5.76 -12.12
C SER A 184 -22.39 6.64 -11.68
N MET A 185 -21.90 6.41 -10.46
CA MET A 185 -20.62 6.99 -10.08
C MET A 185 -19.54 6.37 -10.95
N HIS A 186 -18.91 7.21 -11.76
CA HIS A 186 -17.78 6.77 -12.56
C HIS A 186 -16.62 6.45 -11.65
N LYS A 187 -16.35 5.15 -11.52
CA LYS A 187 -15.12 4.63 -10.98
C LYS A 187 -14.02 4.86 -12.00
N THR A 188 -13.34 5.99 -11.88
CA THR A 188 -12.24 6.28 -12.78
C THR A 188 -11.01 5.50 -12.34
N GLN A 189 -10.45 4.74 -13.27
CA GLN A 189 -9.15 4.13 -13.12
C GLN A 189 -8.07 5.19 -13.29
N MET A 190 -7.03 5.10 -12.48
CA MET A 190 -5.90 6.02 -12.50
C MET A 190 -4.64 5.30 -12.99
N SER A 191 -3.83 5.98 -13.78
CA SER A 191 -2.49 5.53 -14.12
C SER A 191 -1.47 6.38 -13.38
N THR A 192 -0.69 5.74 -12.54
CA THR A 192 0.33 6.37 -11.72
C THR A 192 1.72 5.98 -12.20
N VAL A 193 2.61 6.94 -12.36
CA VAL A 193 4.05 6.71 -12.48
C VAL A 193 4.73 7.22 -11.23
N LEU A 194 5.50 6.36 -10.60
CA LEU A 194 6.34 6.67 -9.45
C LEU A 194 7.77 6.84 -9.93
N MET A 195 8.32 8.05 -9.77
CA MET A 195 9.70 8.39 -10.11
C MET A 195 10.53 8.46 -8.83
N ILE A 196 11.65 7.73 -8.78
CA ILE A 196 12.55 7.70 -7.62
C ILE A 196 13.90 8.25 -8.05
N ASP A 197 14.38 9.30 -7.34
CA ASP A 197 15.71 9.84 -7.54
C ASP A 197 16.75 8.90 -6.93
N ILE A 198 17.73 8.48 -7.74
CA ILE A 198 18.89 7.71 -7.31
C ILE A 198 20.21 8.45 -7.54
N SER A 199 20.14 9.76 -7.74
CA SER A 199 21.32 10.60 -7.94
C SER A 199 22.14 10.77 -6.65
N HIS A 200 23.38 11.19 -6.81
CA HIS A 200 24.31 11.38 -5.69
C HIS A 200 23.81 12.35 -4.62
N SER A 201 22.92 13.27 -4.97
CA SER A 201 22.29 14.22 -4.02
C SER A 201 21.49 13.53 -2.91
N MET A 202 21.10 12.27 -3.11
CA MET A 202 20.34 11.47 -2.12
C MET A 202 21.17 11.02 -0.91
N ILE A 203 22.51 11.14 -0.96
CA ILE A 203 23.44 10.79 0.13
C ILE A 203 24.42 11.92 0.46
N LEU A 204 24.21 13.15 -0.10
CA LEU A 204 25.11 14.27 0.15
C LEU A 204 25.00 14.76 1.61
N TYR A 205 26.14 15.26 2.11
CA TYR A 205 26.27 15.85 3.44
C TYR A 205 26.01 14.90 4.62
N GLY A 206 26.16 13.58 4.40
CA GLY A 206 25.94 12.57 5.45
C GLY A 206 24.46 12.30 5.78
N GLU A 207 23.54 12.83 4.98
CA GLU A 207 22.11 12.56 5.10
C GLU A 207 21.73 11.37 4.22
N ASP A 208 21.14 10.35 4.83
CA ASP A 208 20.52 9.22 4.11
C ASP A 208 19.09 9.60 3.70
N ARG A 209 18.93 10.07 2.47
CA ARG A 209 17.61 10.38 1.89
C ARG A 209 17.02 9.22 1.09
N ILE A 210 17.86 8.30 0.62
CA ILE A 210 17.40 7.18 -0.20
C ILE A 210 16.59 6.17 0.59
N THR A 211 16.94 5.90 1.84
CA THR A 211 16.19 4.94 2.67
C THR A 211 14.75 5.43 2.97
N PRO A 212 14.53 6.69 3.42
CA PRO A 212 13.16 7.22 3.50
C PRO A 212 12.42 7.21 2.16
N ALA A 213 13.08 7.55 1.04
CA ALA A 213 12.47 7.51 -0.28
C ALA A 213 12.03 6.10 -0.67
N LYS A 214 12.87 5.08 -0.45
CA LYS A 214 12.50 3.66 -0.64
C LYS A 214 11.29 3.27 0.21
N LYS A 215 11.23 3.66 1.47
CA LYS A 215 10.09 3.38 2.37
C LYS A 215 8.80 4.01 1.85
N VAL A 216 8.84 5.27 1.45
CA VAL A 216 7.66 5.96 0.88
C VAL A 216 7.23 5.30 -0.43
N ALA A 217 8.18 4.96 -1.31
CA ALA A 217 7.91 4.28 -2.57
C ALA A 217 7.25 2.91 -2.36
N MET A 218 7.79 2.10 -1.45
CA MET A 218 7.22 0.80 -1.08
C MET A 218 5.82 0.94 -0.49
N ALA A 219 5.62 1.91 0.42
CA ALA A 219 4.32 2.16 1.04
C ALA A 219 3.26 2.60 0.02
N LEU A 220 3.62 3.53 -0.88
CA LEU A 220 2.73 4.02 -1.92
C LEU A 220 2.38 2.92 -2.93
N ALA A 221 3.37 2.14 -3.34
CA ALA A 221 3.17 1.02 -4.25
C ALA A 221 2.26 -0.06 -3.64
N GLU A 222 2.47 -0.42 -2.38
CA GLU A 222 1.61 -1.38 -1.67
C GLU A 222 0.19 -0.80 -1.48
N LEU A 223 0.06 0.50 -1.19
CA LEU A 223 -1.23 1.16 -1.09
C LEU A 223 -2.02 1.09 -2.40
N ILE A 224 -1.39 1.44 -3.53
CA ILE A 224 -2.04 1.44 -4.83
C ILE A 224 -2.45 0.02 -5.22
N THR A 225 -1.54 -0.93 -5.13
CA THR A 225 -1.80 -2.31 -5.57
C THR A 225 -2.84 -3.04 -4.73
N THR A 226 -2.92 -2.72 -3.42
CA THR A 226 -3.89 -3.38 -2.52
C THR A 226 -5.23 -2.67 -2.46
N ARG A 227 -5.23 -1.33 -2.47
CA ARG A 227 -6.44 -0.53 -2.26
C ARG A 227 -7.16 -0.19 -3.57
N TYR A 228 -6.39 -0.02 -4.65
CA TYR A 228 -6.87 0.37 -5.97
C TYR A 228 -6.45 -0.63 -7.05
N PRO A 229 -6.95 -1.88 -7.02
CA PRO A 229 -6.49 -2.96 -7.89
C PRO A 229 -6.78 -2.72 -9.38
N LYS A 230 -7.66 -1.76 -9.70
CA LYS A 230 -7.97 -1.35 -11.09
C LYS A 230 -7.02 -0.27 -11.61
N ASP A 231 -6.25 0.37 -10.73
CA ASP A 231 -5.25 1.37 -11.12
C ASP A 231 -3.99 0.70 -11.67
N THR A 232 -3.28 1.41 -12.52
CA THR A 232 -1.98 0.96 -13.00
C THR A 232 -0.86 1.73 -12.32
N LEU A 233 0.18 1.03 -11.91
CA LEU A 233 1.39 1.61 -11.34
C LEU A 233 2.59 1.20 -12.17
N ASP A 234 3.32 2.16 -12.69
CA ASP A 234 4.64 1.99 -13.28
C ASP A 234 5.66 2.70 -12.38
N ILE A 235 6.85 2.15 -12.26
CA ILE A 235 7.91 2.67 -11.41
C ILE A 235 9.13 2.88 -12.27
N LEU A 236 9.80 4.01 -12.09
CA LEU A 236 11.07 4.31 -12.73
C LEU A 236 12.05 4.94 -11.74
N VAL A 237 13.32 4.76 -12.01
CA VAL A 237 14.40 5.47 -11.34
C VAL A 237 15.05 6.44 -12.31
N PHE A 238 15.56 7.53 -11.79
CA PHE A 238 16.29 8.50 -12.61
C PHE A 238 17.56 9.02 -11.90
N GLY A 239 18.58 9.25 -12.71
CA GLY A 239 19.87 9.79 -12.33
C GLY A 239 20.42 10.50 -13.56
N ASN A 240 21.50 10.00 -14.19
CA ASN A 240 21.94 10.49 -15.52
C ASN A 240 20.89 10.22 -16.59
N ASP A 241 20.33 9.03 -16.56
CA ASP A 241 19.26 8.54 -17.43
C ASP A 241 18.07 8.07 -16.59
N ALA A 242 16.99 7.69 -17.25
CA ALA A 242 15.83 7.14 -16.60
C ALA A 242 15.55 5.71 -17.09
N THR A 243 15.27 4.81 -16.15
CA THR A 243 14.98 3.39 -16.44
C THR A 243 13.76 2.90 -15.66
N PRO A 244 12.86 2.12 -16.30
CA PRO A 244 11.74 1.50 -15.59
C PRO A 244 12.26 0.34 -14.73
N ILE A 245 11.67 0.16 -13.56
CA ILE A 245 12.00 -0.92 -12.63
C ILE A 245 10.74 -1.67 -12.20
N ALA A 246 10.91 -2.90 -11.74
CA ALA A 246 9.80 -3.65 -11.16
C ALA A 246 9.60 -3.29 -9.67
N LEU A 247 8.37 -3.48 -9.18
CA LEU A 247 8.03 -3.23 -7.78
C LEU A 247 8.95 -3.96 -6.78
N LYS A 248 9.38 -5.18 -7.13
CA LYS A 248 10.28 -5.99 -6.31
C LYS A 248 11.68 -5.40 -6.16
N ASP A 249 12.09 -4.53 -7.09
CA ASP A 249 13.44 -3.98 -7.14
C ASP A 249 13.62 -2.76 -6.21
N ILE A 250 12.52 -2.17 -5.69
CA ILE A 250 12.57 -0.98 -4.82
C ILE A 250 13.47 -1.18 -3.58
N PRO A 251 13.40 -2.30 -2.82
CA PRO A 251 14.25 -2.49 -1.64
C PRO A 251 15.76 -2.47 -1.96
N TYR A 252 16.11 -2.88 -3.18
CA TYR A 252 17.51 -3.04 -3.64
C TYR A 252 18.10 -1.80 -4.31
N LEU A 253 17.37 -0.67 -4.31
CA LEU A 253 17.86 0.56 -4.92
C LEU A 253 19.06 1.11 -4.17
N GLU A 254 20.08 1.42 -4.92
CA GLU A 254 21.30 2.08 -4.45
C GLU A 254 21.48 3.43 -5.14
N VAL A 255 22.12 4.34 -4.42
CA VAL A 255 22.49 5.64 -4.98
C VAL A 255 23.77 5.47 -5.78
N GLY A 256 23.74 5.93 -7.03
CA GLY A 256 24.92 5.94 -7.87
C GLY A 256 25.60 7.31 -7.93
N PRO A 257 26.80 7.39 -8.56
CA PRO A 257 27.49 8.64 -8.82
C PRO A 257 26.84 9.40 -9.99
N TYR A 258 25.50 9.55 -9.92
CA TYR A 258 24.70 10.12 -11.00
C TYR A 258 24.40 11.59 -10.72
N HIS A 259 24.26 12.37 -11.79
CA HIS A 259 23.65 13.69 -11.74
C HIS A 259 22.12 13.56 -11.75
N THR A 260 21.43 14.57 -11.24
CA THR A 260 19.96 14.58 -11.24
C THR A 260 19.44 15.05 -12.61
N ASN A 261 19.03 14.14 -13.48
CA ASN A 261 18.40 14.43 -14.76
C ASN A 261 16.88 14.21 -14.67
N THR A 262 16.19 15.16 -14.06
CA THR A 262 14.73 15.11 -13.91
C THR A 262 14.01 15.15 -15.26
N VAL A 263 14.63 15.76 -16.29
CA VAL A 263 14.02 15.83 -17.64
C VAL A 263 13.88 14.43 -18.23
N ALA A 264 14.96 13.62 -18.21
CA ALA A 264 14.90 12.25 -18.70
C ALA A 264 13.85 11.43 -17.94
N GLY A 265 13.76 11.61 -16.61
CA GLY A 265 12.73 10.98 -15.78
C GLY A 265 11.31 11.34 -16.20
N LEU A 266 11.04 12.63 -16.40
CA LEU A 266 9.73 13.12 -16.83
C LEU A 266 9.36 12.68 -18.25
N GLU A 267 10.31 12.68 -19.19
CA GLU A 267 10.09 12.20 -20.55
C GLU A 267 9.68 10.72 -20.55
N LEU A 268 10.41 9.88 -19.83
CA LEU A 268 10.06 8.47 -19.69
C LEU A 268 8.69 8.28 -19.00
N ALA A 269 8.41 9.05 -17.95
CA ALA A 269 7.13 9.00 -17.26
C ALA A 269 5.97 9.37 -18.18
N MET A 270 6.13 10.43 -18.99
CA MET A 270 5.13 10.82 -19.97
C MET A 270 4.91 9.76 -21.04
N ASP A 271 5.97 9.10 -21.51
CA ASP A 271 5.88 8.04 -22.50
C ASP A 271 5.16 6.80 -21.95
N LEU A 272 5.42 6.42 -20.70
CA LEU A 272 4.69 5.37 -20.02
C LEU A 272 3.20 5.71 -19.90
N LEU A 273 2.87 6.94 -19.48
CA LEU A 273 1.49 7.38 -19.33
C LEU A 273 0.75 7.54 -20.66
N ARG A 274 1.42 7.92 -21.75
CA ARG A 274 0.80 8.02 -23.09
C ARG A 274 0.25 6.67 -23.57
N ARG A 275 0.91 5.57 -23.21
CA ARG A 275 0.50 4.20 -23.57
C ARG A 275 -0.69 3.68 -22.76
N LYS A 276 -1.05 4.35 -21.65
CA LYS A 276 -2.17 3.93 -20.80
C LYS A 276 -3.49 4.49 -21.32
N LYS A 277 -4.52 3.64 -21.27
CA LYS A 277 -5.90 4.00 -21.72
C LYS A 277 -6.66 4.85 -20.69
N ASN A 278 -6.23 4.84 -19.42
CA ASN A 278 -6.91 5.55 -18.34
C ASN A 278 -6.86 7.05 -18.57
N THR A 279 -7.99 7.72 -18.35
CA THR A 279 -8.13 9.17 -18.53
C THR A 279 -7.36 9.95 -17.46
N ASN A 280 -7.39 9.46 -16.22
CA ASN A 280 -6.68 10.11 -15.12
C ASN A 280 -5.25 9.57 -15.03
N LYS A 281 -4.31 10.50 -15.02
CA LYS A 281 -2.87 10.19 -15.02
C LYS A 281 -2.18 11.06 -13.99
N GLN A 282 -1.25 10.49 -13.25
CA GLN A 282 -0.47 11.24 -12.26
C GLN A 282 0.97 10.74 -12.20
N ILE A 283 1.84 11.63 -11.77
CA ILE A 283 3.25 11.34 -11.51
C ILE A 283 3.53 11.71 -10.06
N PHE A 284 4.13 10.79 -9.31
CA PHE A 284 4.75 11.06 -8.02
C PHE A 284 6.26 11.02 -8.19
N MET A 285 6.95 12.03 -7.66
CA MET A 285 8.40 12.10 -7.65
C MET A 285 8.88 12.14 -6.21
N ILE A 286 9.82 11.29 -5.89
CA ILE A 286 10.42 11.12 -4.56
C ILE A 286 11.92 11.26 -4.68
#